data_5453ef09264457903ffe560fef7e7f1a
#
_entry.id   5453ef09264457903ffe560fef7e7f1a
#
_cell.length_a   1.000
_cell.length_b   1.000
_cell.length_c   1.000
_cell.angle_alpha   90.00
_cell.angle_beta   90.00
_cell.angle_gamma   90.00
#
_symmetry.space_group_name_H-M   'P 1'
#
loop_
_entity.id
_entity.type
_entity.pdbx_description
1 polymer ?
#
loop_
_entity_poly.entity_id
_entity_poly.type
_entity_poly.pdbx_seq_one_letter_code
_entity_poly.pdbx_strand_id
1 'polypeptide(L)'
;VMSTLTQDQQDAIKLKVSETLMSSYKILKNGGSSLDAVEFAVSEFEDSPLFNAGKGSVYTSNETQEMDASIMFGLDRSSGAVASVKIIKNPIRLARKVLEETNHIFLVGDGAESFAKNIGVDVVEPNYFYSEKNLKRLRKVKNKLTNNYAIQDKIGTVGAVAIDKDGNISAATSTGGMTNKMPGRVGDSPIIGSGTWAQNGVCGVSSTGHGEFFIKYQVAREVCSRMEYLNQTLENSSKNVIEELKEIGATGGLIAIDKDANISTPFNTAGMVRGSITCLLYTSPSPRDQRGS
;
A
#
# COMPACT_ATOMS: atom_id res chain seq x y z
N VAL A 1 -4.75 -8.59 -13.80
CA VAL A 1 -3.45 -7.90 -13.72
C VAL A 1 -2.33 -8.82 -14.19
N MET A 2 -2.10 -9.96 -13.54
CA MET A 2 -1.04 -10.89 -13.94
C MET A 2 -1.21 -11.43 -15.37
N SER A 3 -2.45 -11.69 -15.80
CA SER A 3 -2.74 -12.20 -17.17
C SER A 3 -2.40 -11.25 -18.33
N THR A 4 -2.12 -9.98 -18.04
CA THR A 4 -1.71 -8.98 -19.04
C THR A 4 -0.21 -8.71 -19.05
N LEU A 5 0.55 -9.37 -18.18
CA LEU A 5 2.00 -9.29 -18.07
C LEU A 5 2.64 -10.48 -18.79
N THR A 6 3.86 -10.30 -19.30
CA THR A 6 4.66 -11.42 -19.81
C THR A 6 5.02 -12.37 -18.66
N GLN A 7 5.39 -13.61 -18.98
CA GLN A 7 5.79 -14.60 -17.97
C GLN A 7 6.98 -14.07 -17.17
N ASP A 8 8.00 -13.51 -17.80
CA ASP A 8 9.17 -12.93 -17.15
C ASP A 8 8.80 -11.82 -16.15
N GLN A 9 7.84 -10.95 -16.52
CA GLN A 9 7.35 -9.92 -15.61
C GLN A 9 6.61 -10.50 -14.42
N GLN A 10 5.81 -11.55 -14.63
CA GLN A 10 5.12 -12.24 -13.55
C GLN A 10 6.11 -12.89 -12.59
N ASP A 11 7.13 -13.53 -13.11
CA ASP A 11 8.14 -14.22 -12.32
C ASP A 11 9.02 -13.24 -11.55
N ALA A 12 9.41 -12.12 -12.17
CA ALA A 12 10.12 -11.04 -11.47
C ALA A 12 9.30 -10.45 -10.30
N ILE A 13 7.98 -10.25 -10.48
CA ILE A 13 7.11 -9.78 -9.40
C ILE A 13 7.00 -10.80 -8.27
N LYS A 14 6.78 -12.08 -8.61
CA LYS A 14 6.70 -13.16 -7.61
C LYS A 14 7.99 -13.29 -6.82
N LEU A 15 9.13 -13.26 -7.51
CA LEU A 15 10.45 -13.32 -6.89
C LEU A 15 10.63 -12.17 -5.90
N LYS A 16 10.38 -10.92 -6.33
CA LYS A 16 10.52 -9.74 -5.45
C LYS A 16 9.61 -9.81 -4.24
N VAL A 17 8.36 -10.24 -4.39
CA VAL A 17 7.42 -10.43 -3.26
C VAL A 17 7.94 -11.51 -2.31
N SER A 18 8.42 -12.63 -2.84
CA SER A 18 8.95 -13.73 -2.02
C SER A 18 10.19 -13.32 -1.22
N GLU A 19 11.15 -12.66 -1.85
CA GLU A 19 12.37 -12.16 -1.21
C GLU A 19 12.05 -11.15 -0.11
N THR A 20 11.13 -10.21 -0.40
CA THR A 20 10.69 -9.20 0.56
C THR A 20 10.01 -9.84 1.77
N LEU A 21 9.10 -10.80 1.55
CA LEU A 21 8.43 -11.55 2.62
C LEU A 21 9.44 -12.30 3.50
N MET A 22 10.39 -13.02 2.89
CA MET A 22 11.40 -13.76 3.64
C MET A 22 12.29 -12.85 4.49
N SER A 23 12.65 -11.69 3.97
CA SER A 23 13.48 -10.70 4.66
C SER A 23 12.71 -10.04 5.80
N SER A 24 11.46 -9.64 5.57
CA SER A 24 10.58 -9.08 6.61
C SER A 24 10.29 -10.11 7.72
N TYR A 25 10.08 -11.37 7.35
CA TYR A 25 9.90 -12.45 8.33
C TYR A 25 11.15 -12.66 9.20
N LYS A 26 12.36 -12.54 8.64
CA LYS A 26 13.59 -12.62 9.42
C LYS A 26 13.67 -11.52 10.48
N ILE A 27 13.16 -10.30 10.19
CA ILE A 27 13.08 -9.22 11.18
C ILE A 27 12.23 -9.68 12.35
N LEU A 28 11.00 -10.16 12.11
CA LEU A 28 10.08 -10.64 13.14
C LEU A 28 10.66 -11.84 13.90
N LYS A 29 11.24 -12.82 13.18
CA LYS A 29 11.84 -14.00 13.79
C LYS A 29 13.00 -13.68 14.72
N ASN A 30 13.77 -12.64 14.42
CA ASN A 30 14.89 -12.18 15.22
C ASN A 30 14.46 -11.22 16.35
N GLY A 31 13.17 -11.03 16.57
CA GLY A 31 12.62 -10.21 17.65
C GLY A 31 12.47 -8.72 17.30
N GLY A 32 12.56 -8.34 16.02
CA GLY A 32 12.20 -7.02 15.53
C GLY A 32 10.69 -6.78 15.59
N SER A 33 10.28 -5.51 15.59
CA SER A 33 8.88 -5.12 15.71
C SER A 33 8.10 -5.35 14.40
N SER A 34 6.77 -5.45 14.53
CA SER A 34 5.86 -5.44 13.37
C SER A 34 6.03 -4.16 12.54
N LEU A 35 6.31 -3.03 13.21
CA LEU A 35 6.54 -1.74 12.56
C LEU A 35 7.79 -1.76 11.67
N ASP A 36 8.90 -2.38 12.13
CA ASP A 36 10.13 -2.54 11.34
C ASP A 36 9.90 -3.45 10.14
N ALA A 37 9.11 -4.51 10.32
CA ALA A 37 8.83 -5.47 9.26
C ALA A 37 7.98 -4.85 8.12
N VAL A 38 6.95 -4.07 8.44
CA VAL A 38 6.11 -3.43 7.42
C VAL A 38 6.83 -2.28 6.72
N GLU A 39 7.62 -1.46 7.45
CA GLU A 39 8.46 -0.42 6.85
C GLU A 39 9.44 -1.03 5.86
N PHE A 40 10.19 -2.06 6.29
CA PHE A 40 11.14 -2.76 5.43
C PHE A 40 10.45 -3.28 4.16
N ALA A 41 9.32 -4.00 4.31
CA ALA A 41 8.60 -4.57 3.17
C ALA A 41 8.18 -3.50 2.16
N VAL A 42 7.62 -2.39 2.63
CA VAL A 42 7.16 -1.32 1.75
C VAL A 42 8.34 -0.59 1.11
N SER A 43 9.44 -0.33 1.84
CA SER A 43 10.64 0.31 1.28
C SER A 43 11.28 -0.55 0.17
N GLU A 44 11.29 -1.88 0.31
CA GLU A 44 11.75 -2.80 -0.72
C GLU A 44 10.92 -2.76 -1.99
N PHE A 45 9.61 -2.55 -1.85
CA PHE A 45 8.73 -2.34 -3.00
C PHE A 45 8.90 -0.95 -3.63
N GLU A 46 9.14 0.10 -2.84
CA GLU A 46 9.44 1.45 -3.33
C GLU A 46 10.75 1.50 -4.12
N ASP A 47 11.76 0.72 -3.74
CA ASP A 47 13.04 0.63 -4.46
C ASP A 47 12.93 -0.18 -5.77
N SER A 48 11.79 -0.84 -6.01
CA SER A 48 11.56 -1.67 -7.19
C SER A 48 10.72 -0.96 -8.26
N PRO A 49 11.17 -0.91 -9.53
CA PRO A 49 10.38 -0.33 -10.62
C PRO A 49 9.18 -1.21 -11.04
N LEU A 50 8.98 -2.36 -10.40
CA LEU A 50 7.91 -3.30 -10.72
C LEU A 50 6.55 -2.87 -10.18
N PHE A 51 6.51 -2.02 -9.15
CA PHE A 51 5.30 -1.62 -8.43
C PHE A 51 5.03 -0.11 -8.60
N ASN A 52 3.78 0.30 -8.37
CA ASN A 52 3.40 1.71 -8.41
C ASN A 52 3.63 2.38 -7.04
N ALA A 53 4.87 2.46 -6.62
CA ALA A 53 5.35 3.15 -5.43
C ALA A 53 6.83 3.50 -5.62
N GLY A 54 7.33 4.55 -5.00
CA GLY A 54 8.73 4.95 -5.11
C GLY A 54 9.22 5.01 -6.56
N LYS A 55 10.24 4.23 -6.89
CA LYS A 55 10.90 4.17 -8.21
C LYS A 55 9.97 3.78 -9.36
N GLY A 56 8.88 3.04 -9.09
CA GLY A 56 7.90 2.62 -10.09
C GLY A 56 6.65 3.49 -10.17
N SER A 57 6.64 4.64 -9.50
CA SER A 57 5.48 5.54 -9.43
C SER A 57 5.02 6.03 -10.79
N VAL A 58 3.71 6.16 -10.94
CA VAL A 58 3.06 6.72 -12.13
C VAL A 58 3.18 8.25 -12.16
N TYR A 59 2.84 8.82 -13.30
CA TYR A 59 2.92 10.28 -13.53
C TYR A 59 1.58 10.98 -13.33
N THR A 60 1.64 12.19 -12.80
CA THR A 60 0.56 13.18 -12.81
C THR A 60 0.29 13.66 -14.24
N SER A 61 -0.76 14.43 -14.42
CA SER A 61 -1.07 15.10 -15.70
C SER A 61 0.03 16.09 -16.16
N ASN A 62 0.87 16.57 -15.24
CA ASN A 62 1.99 17.48 -15.52
C ASN A 62 3.33 16.77 -15.77
N GLU A 63 3.31 15.45 -15.99
CA GLU A 63 4.51 14.64 -16.19
C GLU A 63 5.48 14.68 -14.98
N THR A 64 4.97 14.90 -13.78
CA THR A 64 5.68 14.76 -12.50
C THR A 64 5.26 13.51 -11.76
N GLN A 65 6.08 13.02 -10.85
CA GLN A 65 5.71 11.92 -9.95
C GLN A 65 5.50 12.49 -8.55
N GLU A 66 4.36 12.19 -7.98
CA GLU A 66 3.97 12.57 -6.62
C GLU A 66 3.58 11.31 -5.87
N MET A 67 4.19 11.08 -4.73
CA MET A 67 4.09 9.85 -3.97
C MET A 67 3.46 10.09 -2.61
N ASP A 68 2.74 9.09 -2.14
CA ASP A 68 2.00 9.11 -0.88
C ASP A 68 2.32 7.84 -0.09
N ALA A 69 2.47 7.94 1.23
CA ALA A 69 2.67 6.78 2.10
C ALA A 69 2.14 7.01 3.50
N SER A 70 1.76 5.94 4.18
CA SER A 70 1.43 5.97 5.61
C SER A 70 1.84 4.67 6.31
N ILE A 71 2.10 4.80 7.60
CA ILE A 71 2.42 3.71 8.50
C ILE A 71 1.69 3.91 9.83
N MET A 72 1.24 2.81 10.43
CA MET A 72 0.51 2.86 11.70
C MET A 72 0.94 1.71 12.61
N PHE A 73 1.14 2.02 13.88
CA PHE A 73 1.41 1.08 14.95
C PHE A 73 0.15 0.85 15.80
N GLY A 74 -0.28 -0.39 15.92
CA GLY A 74 -1.56 -0.72 16.53
C GLY A 74 -1.59 -0.66 18.06
N LEU A 75 -0.43 -0.63 18.73
CA LEU A 75 -0.35 -0.63 20.20
C LEU A 75 -1.00 0.62 20.80
N ASP A 76 -0.67 1.77 20.28
CA ASP A 76 -1.13 3.08 20.76
C ASP A 76 -1.81 3.92 19.66
N ARG A 77 -1.96 3.33 18.47
CA ARG A 77 -2.47 4.00 17.26
C ARG A 77 -1.58 5.14 16.76
N SER A 78 -0.32 5.19 17.19
CA SER A 78 0.63 6.13 16.61
C SER A 78 0.76 5.91 15.10
N SER A 79 0.84 7.01 14.36
CA SER A 79 0.75 6.98 12.90
C SER A 79 1.61 8.07 12.29
N GLY A 80 2.12 7.80 11.10
CA GLY A 80 2.79 8.80 10.29
C GLY A 80 2.40 8.67 8.83
N ALA A 81 2.23 9.81 8.18
CA ALA A 81 1.84 9.86 6.78
C ALA A 81 2.51 11.02 6.05
N VAL A 82 2.77 10.80 4.77
CA VAL A 82 3.24 11.83 3.83
C VAL A 82 2.49 11.74 2.52
N ALA A 83 2.24 12.88 1.89
CA ALA A 83 1.61 12.92 0.58
C ALA A 83 2.22 13.97 -0.34
N SER A 84 2.09 13.76 -1.66
CA SER A 84 2.56 14.64 -2.72
C SER A 84 4.06 14.95 -2.63
N VAL A 85 4.86 14.02 -2.12
CA VAL A 85 6.33 14.15 -2.08
C VAL A 85 6.93 13.72 -3.42
N LYS A 86 8.00 14.41 -3.86
CA LYS A 86 8.59 14.27 -5.20
C LYS A 86 10.05 13.85 -5.20
N ILE A 87 10.76 14.12 -4.11
CA ILE A 87 12.21 13.90 -4.00
C ILE A 87 12.59 12.90 -2.90
N ILE A 88 11.63 12.35 -2.20
CA ILE A 88 11.88 11.40 -1.12
C ILE A 88 12.09 10.00 -1.71
N LYS A 89 13.28 9.42 -1.51
CA LYS A 89 13.63 8.11 -2.05
C LYS A 89 12.63 7.03 -1.63
N ASN A 90 12.35 6.97 -0.33
CA ASN A 90 11.40 6.03 0.26
C ASN A 90 10.35 6.80 1.10
N PRO A 91 9.20 7.15 0.54
CA PRO A 91 8.12 7.85 1.25
C PRO A 91 7.71 7.17 2.55
N ILE A 92 7.74 5.83 2.60
CA ILE A 92 7.38 5.08 3.81
C ILE A 92 8.35 5.34 4.98
N ARG A 93 9.64 5.52 4.71
CA ARG A 93 10.63 5.86 5.74
C ARG A 93 10.38 7.26 6.30
N LEU A 94 10.02 8.20 5.43
CA LEU A 94 9.65 9.53 5.90
C LEU A 94 8.35 9.49 6.72
N ALA A 95 7.35 8.71 6.31
CA ALA A 95 6.14 8.50 7.10
C ALA A 95 6.46 7.92 8.49
N ARG A 96 7.39 6.95 8.58
CA ARG A 96 7.90 6.44 9.85
C ARG A 96 8.53 7.54 10.71
N LYS A 97 9.32 8.42 10.11
CA LYS A 97 9.94 9.55 10.82
C LYS A 97 8.92 10.57 11.30
N VAL A 98 7.86 10.82 10.55
CA VAL A 98 6.74 11.65 11.03
C VAL A 98 6.14 11.06 12.30
N LEU A 99 5.91 9.75 12.34
CA LEU A 99 5.39 9.03 13.50
C LEU A 99 6.33 9.13 14.72
N GLU A 100 7.64 8.96 14.51
CA GLU A 100 8.61 8.83 15.60
C GLU A 100 9.14 10.16 16.13
N GLU A 101 9.29 11.17 15.26
CA GLU A 101 10.06 12.39 15.55
C GLU A 101 9.20 13.64 15.62
N THR A 102 7.88 13.51 15.47
CA THR A 102 6.96 14.68 15.54
C THR A 102 5.71 14.39 16.36
N ASN A 103 5.02 15.45 16.74
CA ASN A 103 3.67 15.36 17.33
C ASN A 103 2.57 15.40 16.24
N HIS A 104 2.98 15.40 14.96
CA HIS A 104 2.06 15.43 13.82
C HIS A 104 1.86 14.02 13.26
N ILE A 105 0.73 13.81 12.61
CA ILE A 105 0.43 12.55 11.93
C ILE A 105 0.71 12.67 10.44
N PHE A 106 0.54 13.86 9.83
CA PHE A 106 0.52 14.00 8.39
C PHE A 106 1.25 15.26 7.92
N LEU A 107 2.28 15.07 7.09
CA LEU A 107 3.00 16.14 6.41
C LEU A 107 2.83 16.02 4.89
N VAL A 108 2.77 17.15 4.16
CA VAL A 108 2.51 17.14 2.72
C VAL A 108 3.50 18.01 1.94
N GLY A 109 3.79 17.61 0.70
CA GLY A 109 4.54 18.38 -0.28
C GLY A 109 5.85 18.94 0.24
N ASP A 110 6.12 20.22 -0.07
CA ASP A 110 7.37 20.89 0.28
C ASP A 110 7.66 20.92 1.80
N GLY A 111 6.62 20.92 2.62
CA GLY A 111 6.75 20.85 4.09
C GLY A 111 7.31 19.49 4.54
N ALA A 112 6.81 18.40 3.98
CA ALA A 112 7.31 17.06 4.23
C ALA A 112 8.76 16.89 3.72
N GLU A 113 9.08 17.44 2.55
CA GLU A 113 10.42 17.39 1.97
C GLU A 113 11.44 18.23 2.74
N SER A 114 11.01 19.38 3.29
CA SER A 114 11.84 20.20 4.17
C SER A 114 12.14 19.48 5.49
N PHE A 115 11.14 18.84 6.07
CA PHE A 115 11.33 18.01 7.25
C PHE A 115 12.33 16.88 6.98
N ALA A 116 12.17 16.15 5.87
CA ALA A 116 13.07 15.06 5.47
C ALA A 116 14.55 15.52 5.39
N LYS A 117 14.80 16.67 4.76
CA LYS A 117 16.13 17.25 4.66
C LYS A 117 16.73 17.59 6.02
N ASN A 118 15.92 18.13 6.93
CA ASN A 118 16.37 18.53 8.25
C ASN A 118 16.76 17.34 9.14
N ILE A 119 16.13 16.18 8.96
CA ILE A 119 16.39 14.97 9.75
C ILE A 119 17.27 13.94 9.03
N GLY A 120 17.76 14.26 7.82
CA GLY A 120 18.67 13.39 7.07
C GLY A 120 18.04 12.16 6.43
N VAL A 121 16.75 12.20 6.10
CA VAL A 121 16.11 11.17 5.27
C VAL A 121 16.60 11.32 3.83
N ASP A 122 16.84 10.18 3.16
CA ASP A 122 17.37 10.12 1.80
C ASP A 122 16.47 10.89 0.81
N VAL A 123 17.02 11.95 0.24
CA VAL A 123 16.43 12.70 -0.86
C VAL A 123 17.18 12.41 -2.15
N VAL A 124 16.46 12.40 -3.26
CA VAL A 124 17.00 12.09 -4.59
C VAL A 124 16.53 13.14 -5.60
N GLU A 125 17.26 13.28 -6.69
CA GLU A 125 16.80 14.08 -7.81
C GLU A 125 15.54 13.45 -8.46
N PRO A 126 14.59 14.23 -8.97
CA PRO A 126 13.37 13.71 -9.61
C PRO A 126 13.64 12.67 -10.70
N ASN A 127 14.77 12.75 -11.38
CA ASN A 127 15.17 11.79 -12.41
C ASN A 127 15.41 10.36 -11.86
N TYR A 128 15.60 10.20 -10.56
CA TYR A 128 15.67 8.87 -9.91
C TYR A 128 14.40 8.04 -10.15
N PHE A 129 13.24 8.68 -10.21
CA PHE A 129 11.96 8.04 -10.42
C PHE A 129 11.58 7.90 -11.90
N TYR A 130 12.40 8.42 -12.82
CA TYR A 130 12.09 8.38 -14.26
C TYR A 130 11.78 6.97 -14.74
N SER A 131 10.65 6.83 -15.41
CA SER A 131 10.19 5.59 -16.03
C SER A 131 9.62 5.86 -17.41
N GLU A 132 10.38 5.52 -18.45
CA GLU A 132 9.92 5.66 -19.84
C GLU A 132 8.62 4.88 -20.09
N LYS A 133 8.49 3.69 -19.48
CA LYS A 133 7.28 2.86 -19.55
C LYS A 133 6.06 3.60 -19.03
N ASN A 134 6.16 4.21 -17.85
CA ASN A 134 5.06 4.93 -17.22
C ASN A 134 4.75 6.26 -17.94
N LEU A 135 5.77 6.94 -18.46
CA LEU A 135 5.60 8.15 -19.27
C LEU A 135 4.88 7.84 -20.59
N LYS A 136 5.27 6.80 -21.31
CA LYS A 136 4.54 6.31 -22.50
C LYS A 136 3.10 5.95 -22.18
N ARG A 137 2.87 5.36 -21.02
CA ARG A 137 1.51 5.04 -20.52
C ARG A 137 0.69 6.31 -20.28
N LEU A 138 1.24 7.31 -19.59
CA LEU A 138 0.57 8.61 -19.40
C LEU A 138 0.17 9.23 -20.73
N ARG A 139 1.08 9.31 -21.69
CA ARG A 139 0.83 9.90 -23.01
C ARG A 139 -0.26 9.14 -23.77
N LYS A 140 -0.26 7.80 -23.67
CA LYS A 140 -1.34 6.96 -24.25
C LYS A 140 -2.69 7.23 -23.58
N VAL A 141 -2.73 7.45 -22.29
CA VAL A 141 -3.95 7.81 -21.56
C VAL A 141 -4.45 9.18 -21.99
N LYS A 142 -3.59 10.20 -22.01
CA LYS A 142 -3.95 11.56 -22.47
C LYS A 142 -4.52 11.57 -23.87
N ASN A 143 -3.93 10.79 -24.81
CA ASN A 143 -4.41 10.73 -26.20
C ASN A 143 -5.77 10.00 -26.37
N LYS A 144 -6.19 9.18 -25.38
CA LYS A 144 -7.47 8.46 -25.42
C LYS A 144 -8.62 9.17 -24.73
N LEU A 145 -8.32 10.14 -23.88
CA LEU A 145 -9.32 10.82 -23.08
C LEU A 145 -9.76 12.10 -23.80
N THR A 146 -11.00 12.15 -24.24
CA THR A 146 -11.71 13.38 -24.61
C THR A 146 -12.01 14.26 -23.40
N ASN A 147 -12.03 13.67 -22.20
CA ASN A 147 -12.20 14.33 -20.90
C ASN A 147 -11.06 13.88 -19.98
N ASN A 148 -10.30 14.80 -19.40
CA ASN A 148 -9.07 14.60 -18.60
C ASN A 148 -9.24 13.78 -17.31
N TYR A 149 -9.86 12.61 -17.34
CA TYR A 149 -10.01 11.77 -16.16
C TYR A 149 -8.80 10.85 -15.96
N ALA A 150 -8.38 10.70 -14.71
CA ALA A 150 -7.36 9.73 -14.30
C ALA A 150 -7.86 8.28 -14.53
N ILE A 151 -6.94 7.38 -14.86
CA ILE A 151 -7.24 5.95 -15.03
C ILE A 151 -6.59 5.18 -13.88
N GLN A 152 -7.40 4.35 -13.23
CA GLN A 152 -6.89 3.41 -12.24
C GLN A 152 -5.89 2.45 -12.85
N ASP A 153 -4.75 2.30 -12.21
CA ASP A 153 -3.66 1.47 -12.70
C ASP A 153 -3.92 -0.01 -12.48
N LYS A 154 -3.42 -0.83 -13.42
CA LYS A 154 -3.47 -2.29 -13.31
C LYS A 154 -2.44 -2.85 -12.32
N ILE A 155 -1.38 -2.09 -12.01
CA ILE A 155 -0.40 -2.41 -10.99
C ILE A 155 -0.53 -1.30 -9.96
N GLY A 156 -1.07 -1.65 -8.81
CA GLY A 156 -1.52 -0.71 -7.81
C GLY A 156 -0.48 -0.41 -6.73
N THR A 157 -0.97 0.26 -5.74
CA THR A 157 -0.41 0.52 -4.42
C THR A 157 0.30 -0.71 -3.84
N VAL A 158 1.38 -0.51 -3.12
CA VAL A 158 2.04 -1.53 -2.30
C VAL A 158 1.66 -1.37 -0.85
N GLY A 159 1.70 -2.48 -0.09
CA GLY A 159 1.45 -2.43 1.34
C GLY A 159 1.90 -3.69 2.04
N ALA A 160 1.96 -3.58 3.36
CA ALA A 160 2.28 -4.68 4.25
C ALA A 160 1.49 -4.58 5.56
N VAL A 161 1.14 -5.73 6.11
CA VAL A 161 0.60 -5.87 7.47
C VAL A 161 1.40 -6.94 8.19
N ALA A 162 1.67 -6.75 9.47
CA ALA A 162 2.43 -7.70 10.27
C ALA A 162 1.92 -7.72 11.71
N ILE A 163 2.10 -8.88 12.35
CA ILE A 163 1.99 -9.06 13.80
C ILE A 163 3.32 -9.60 14.31
N ASP A 164 3.86 -9.01 15.37
CA ASP A 164 5.09 -9.48 16.01
C ASP A 164 4.83 -10.45 17.17
N LYS A 165 5.91 -10.96 17.76
CA LYS A 165 5.84 -11.92 18.88
C LYS A 165 5.14 -11.39 20.13
N ASP A 166 5.09 -10.07 20.30
CA ASP A 166 4.45 -9.42 21.44
C ASP A 166 2.96 -9.09 21.15
N GLY A 167 2.47 -9.53 19.99
CA GLY A 167 1.08 -9.32 19.55
C GLY A 167 0.81 -7.92 19.00
N ASN A 168 1.86 -7.12 18.75
CA ASN A 168 1.68 -5.81 18.16
C ASN A 168 1.44 -5.92 16.67
N ILE A 169 0.42 -5.23 16.20
CA ILE A 169 0.02 -5.20 14.79
C ILE A 169 0.48 -3.88 14.17
N SER A 170 1.02 -3.95 12.96
CA SER A 170 1.36 -2.76 12.17
C SER A 170 0.86 -2.90 10.74
N ALA A 171 0.59 -1.75 10.13
CA ALA A 171 0.21 -1.65 8.72
C ALA A 171 0.96 -0.49 8.05
N ALA A 172 1.30 -0.68 6.79
CA ALA A 172 1.96 0.33 5.97
C ALA A 172 1.47 0.26 4.52
N THR A 173 1.34 1.42 3.88
CA THR A 173 0.87 1.54 2.50
C THR A 173 1.63 2.64 1.78
N SER A 174 2.01 2.43 0.51
CA SER A 174 2.70 3.43 -0.32
C SER A 174 2.26 3.36 -1.77
N THR A 175 2.20 4.51 -2.44
CA THR A 175 1.70 4.60 -3.82
C THR A 175 2.22 5.82 -4.58
N GLY A 176 2.28 5.71 -5.91
CA GLY A 176 2.33 6.85 -6.84
C GLY A 176 0.94 7.38 -7.24
N GLY A 177 -0.14 6.77 -6.74
CA GLY A 177 -1.51 7.14 -7.10
C GLY A 177 -1.97 6.60 -8.45
N MET A 178 -2.77 7.37 -9.17
CA MET A 178 -3.37 7.01 -10.47
C MET A 178 -2.64 7.69 -11.63
N THR A 179 -2.47 6.96 -12.75
CA THR A 179 -1.93 7.56 -13.97
C THR A 179 -2.81 8.72 -14.44
N ASN A 180 -2.18 9.84 -14.79
CA ASN A 180 -2.86 11.08 -15.19
C ASN A 180 -3.66 11.76 -14.06
N LYS A 181 -3.32 11.47 -12.80
CA LYS A 181 -3.93 12.19 -11.67
C LYS A 181 -3.62 13.70 -11.76
N MET A 182 -4.50 14.54 -11.26
CA MET A 182 -4.20 15.95 -11.08
C MET A 182 -3.01 16.14 -10.13
N PRO A 183 -2.12 17.10 -10.36
CA PRO A 183 -1.12 17.48 -9.35
C PRO A 183 -1.81 17.80 -8.01
N GLY A 184 -1.23 17.26 -6.92
CA GLY A 184 -1.82 17.39 -5.59
C GLY A 184 -2.98 16.46 -5.28
N ARG A 185 -3.42 15.59 -6.21
CA ARG A 185 -4.42 14.56 -5.88
C ARG A 185 -3.82 13.51 -4.96
N VAL A 186 -4.44 13.33 -3.83
CA VAL A 186 -4.12 12.30 -2.83
C VAL A 186 -5.20 11.24 -2.81
N GLY A 187 -4.81 9.96 -2.82
CA GLY A 187 -5.71 8.81 -2.68
C GLY A 187 -5.85 8.36 -1.23
N ASP A 188 -6.32 7.14 -1.07
CA ASP A 188 -6.54 6.50 0.24
C ASP A 188 -5.26 6.15 0.98
N SER A 189 -4.17 5.84 0.27
CA SER A 189 -2.95 5.24 0.83
C SER A 189 -2.34 6.02 2.01
N PRO A 190 -2.24 7.37 2.01
CA PRO A 190 -1.69 8.10 3.14
C PRO A 190 -2.74 8.46 4.20
N ILE A 191 -4.01 8.15 3.98
CA ILE A 191 -5.10 8.51 4.88
C ILE A 191 -5.35 7.38 5.85
N ILE A 192 -5.00 7.60 7.12
CA ILE A 192 -5.24 6.68 8.23
C ILE A 192 -6.74 6.40 8.34
N GLY A 193 -7.10 5.12 8.38
CA GLY A 193 -8.48 4.65 8.34
C GLY A 193 -8.99 4.30 6.95
N SER A 194 -8.44 4.89 5.90
CA SER A 194 -8.87 4.64 4.52
C SER A 194 -8.00 3.59 3.83
N GLY A 195 -6.72 3.88 3.64
CA GLY A 195 -5.75 2.98 3.01
C GLY A 195 -4.95 2.14 4.02
N THR A 196 -4.79 2.63 5.24
CA THR A 196 -3.96 2.02 6.27
C THR A 196 -4.65 2.09 7.62
N TRP A 197 -4.71 0.96 8.33
CA TRP A 197 -5.18 0.90 9.70
C TRP A 197 -4.48 -0.21 10.47
N ALA A 198 -4.15 0.04 11.74
CA ALA A 198 -3.66 -0.97 12.67
C ALA A 198 -4.21 -0.73 14.08
N GLN A 199 -4.64 -1.80 14.74
CA GLN A 199 -5.15 -1.77 16.11
C GLN A 199 -4.86 -3.10 16.79
N ASN A 200 -4.06 -3.06 17.87
CA ASN A 200 -3.80 -4.25 18.66
C ASN A 200 -5.08 -4.85 19.21
N GLY A 201 -5.10 -6.18 19.29
CA GLY A 201 -6.28 -6.91 19.76
C GLY A 201 -7.41 -7.02 18.74
N VAL A 202 -7.33 -6.34 17.59
CA VAL A 202 -8.33 -6.36 16.53
C VAL A 202 -7.72 -6.76 15.19
N CYS A 203 -7.22 -5.83 14.40
CA CYS A 203 -6.62 -6.13 13.10
C CYS A 203 -5.70 -5.04 12.55
N GLY A 204 -4.93 -5.40 11.49
CA GLY A 204 -4.20 -4.50 10.62
C GLY A 204 -4.62 -4.64 9.18
N VAL A 205 -4.75 -3.53 8.45
CA VAL A 205 -5.24 -3.50 7.07
C VAL A 205 -4.40 -2.55 6.23
N SER A 206 -4.03 -2.99 5.03
CA SER A 206 -3.50 -2.14 3.95
C SER A 206 -4.34 -2.36 2.69
N SER A 207 -4.79 -1.26 2.09
CA SER A 207 -5.76 -1.27 1.01
C SER A 207 -5.18 -0.76 -0.30
N THR A 208 -5.78 -1.17 -1.42
CA THR A 208 -5.46 -0.72 -2.77
C THR A 208 -6.71 -0.66 -3.61
N GLY A 209 -6.93 0.42 -4.35
CA GLY A 209 -8.12 0.51 -5.18
C GLY A 209 -8.42 1.90 -5.72
N HIS A 210 -9.69 2.16 -5.96
CA HIS A 210 -10.19 3.46 -6.36
C HIS A 210 -10.25 4.38 -5.13
N GLY A 211 -9.17 5.10 -4.88
CA GLY A 211 -8.89 5.83 -3.65
C GLY A 211 -10.04 6.70 -3.14
N GLU A 212 -10.78 7.36 -4.04
CA GLU A 212 -11.92 8.22 -3.70
C GLU A 212 -13.03 7.46 -2.96
N PHE A 213 -13.30 6.20 -3.35
CA PHE A 213 -14.26 5.36 -2.64
C PHE A 213 -13.69 4.84 -1.33
N PHE A 214 -12.41 4.45 -1.32
CA PHE A 214 -11.74 3.97 -0.11
C PHE A 214 -11.70 5.06 0.97
N ILE A 215 -11.55 6.33 0.57
CA ILE A 215 -11.66 7.48 1.47
C ILE A 215 -13.10 7.66 1.98
N LYS A 216 -14.08 7.68 1.07
CA LYS A 216 -15.50 7.89 1.45
C LYS A 216 -16.03 6.86 2.44
N TYR A 217 -15.59 5.62 2.30
CA TYR A 217 -16.07 4.48 3.10
C TYR A 217 -15.11 4.08 4.21
N GLN A 218 -13.95 4.78 4.39
CA GLN A 218 -12.96 4.51 5.42
C GLN A 218 -12.56 3.03 5.49
N VAL A 219 -12.27 2.43 4.31
CA VAL A 219 -12.24 0.98 4.07
C VAL A 219 -11.36 0.22 5.05
N ALA A 220 -10.14 0.69 5.32
CA ALA A 220 -9.22 -0.01 6.21
C ALA A 220 -9.77 -0.05 7.66
N ARG A 221 -10.32 1.06 8.15
CA ARG A 221 -10.90 1.14 9.50
C ARG A 221 -12.20 0.36 9.58
N GLU A 222 -13.02 0.39 8.53
CA GLU A 222 -14.32 -0.28 8.50
C GLU A 222 -14.19 -1.79 8.73
N VAL A 223 -13.19 -2.44 8.13
CA VAL A 223 -12.91 -3.86 8.39
C VAL A 223 -12.70 -4.13 9.88
N CYS A 224 -11.81 -3.39 10.53
CA CYS A 224 -11.54 -3.57 11.95
C CYS A 224 -12.74 -3.15 12.83
N SER A 225 -13.52 -2.14 12.42
CA SER A 225 -14.74 -1.73 13.13
C SER A 225 -15.78 -2.81 13.16
N ARG A 226 -15.99 -3.53 12.07
CA ARG A 226 -16.93 -4.67 12.03
C ARG A 226 -16.49 -5.82 12.93
N MET A 227 -15.19 -6.07 13.02
CA MET A 227 -14.66 -7.03 13.98
C MET A 227 -14.89 -6.57 15.41
N GLU A 228 -14.55 -5.31 15.72
CA GLU A 228 -14.59 -4.74 17.06
C GLU A 228 -16.03 -4.59 17.61
N TYR A 229 -16.95 -4.08 16.78
CA TYR A 229 -18.30 -3.71 17.23
C TYR A 229 -19.38 -4.74 16.88
N LEU A 230 -19.19 -5.48 15.79
CA LEU A 230 -20.17 -6.49 15.34
C LEU A 230 -19.70 -7.92 15.58
N ASN A 231 -18.53 -8.13 16.21
CA ASN A 231 -17.93 -9.45 16.48
C ASN A 231 -17.79 -10.32 15.22
N GLN A 232 -17.62 -9.72 14.05
CA GLN A 232 -17.39 -10.47 12.81
C GLN A 232 -15.95 -11.00 12.76
N THR A 233 -15.76 -12.12 12.06
CA THR A 233 -14.41 -12.63 11.76
C THR A 233 -13.71 -11.70 10.77
N LEU A 234 -12.37 -11.75 10.72
CA LEU A 234 -11.59 -11.01 9.75
C LEU A 234 -12.02 -11.32 8.30
N GLU A 235 -12.24 -12.60 8.00
CA GLU A 235 -12.66 -13.03 6.67
C GLU A 235 -14.01 -12.41 6.27
N ASN A 236 -15.02 -12.51 7.12
CA ASN A 236 -16.34 -11.97 6.85
C ASN A 236 -16.33 -10.45 6.74
N SER A 237 -15.66 -9.75 7.69
CA SER A 237 -15.59 -8.29 7.69
C SER A 237 -14.92 -7.76 6.41
N SER A 238 -13.77 -8.31 6.07
CA SER A 238 -13.00 -7.85 4.92
C SER A 238 -13.69 -8.18 3.58
N LYS A 239 -14.28 -9.37 3.48
CA LYS A 239 -15.02 -9.80 2.28
C LYS A 239 -16.27 -8.96 2.05
N ASN A 240 -17.08 -8.75 3.08
CA ASN A 240 -18.30 -7.95 2.98
C ASN A 240 -18.00 -6.50 2.57
N VAL A 241 -16.95 -5.88 3.12
CA VAL A 241 -16.54 -4.53 2.74
C VAL A 241 -16.16 -4.46 1.25
N ILE A 242 -15.44 -5.44 0.72
CA ILE A 242 -15.07 -5.48 -0.70
C ILE A 242 -16.28 -5.79 -1.60
N GLU A 243 -17.23 -6.58 -1.16
CA GLU A 243 -18.48 -6.85 -1.89
C GLU A 243 -19.37 -5.60 -1.97
N GLU A 244 -19.58 -4.90 -0.86
CA GLU A 244 -20.30 -3.62 -0.82
C GLU A 244 -19.66 -2.56 -1.73
N LEU A 245 -18.34 -2.47 -1.75
CA LEU A 245 -17.63 -1.59 -2.69
C LEU A 245 -17.92 -1.95 -4.15
N LYS A 246 -18.01 -3.25 -4.46
CA LYS A 246 -18.36 -3.73 -5.81
C LYS A 246 -19.77 -3.31 -6.21
N GLU A 247 -20.75 -3.38 -5.29
CA GLU A 247 -22.14 -2.99 -5.56
C GLU A 247 -22.28 -1.52 -5.96
N ILE A 248 -21.43 -0.63 -5.43
CA ILE A 248 -21.41 0.79 -5.78
C ILE A 248 -20.45 1.11 -6.94
N GLY A 249 -19.93 0.10 -7.64
CA GLY A 249 -19.05 0.25 -8.79
C GLY A 249 -17.59 0.60 -8.45
N ALA A 250 -17.19 0.52 -7.18
CA ALA A 250 -15.81 0.71 -6.77
C ALA A 250 -15.00 -0.57 -6.92
N THR A 251 -13.73 -0.43 -7.31
CA THR A 251 -12.82 -1.56 -7.51
C THR A 251 -11.59 -1.44 -6.63
N GLY A 252 -11.13 -2.58 -6.12
CA GLY A 252 -9.93 -2.65 -5.29
C GLY A 252 -9.82 -3.95 -4.54
N GLY A 253 -9.01 -3.94 -3.50
CA GLY A 253 -8.79 -5.05 -2.59
C GLY A 253 -7.98 -4.60 -1.38
N LEU A 254 -7.75 -5.50 -0.48
CA LEU A 254 -6.94 -5.25 0.71
C LEU A 254 -6.20 -6.51 1.15
N ILE A 255 -5.19 -6.29 1.97
CA ILE A 255 -4.57 -7.34 2.79
C ILE A 255 -4.83 -7.00 4.25
N ALA A 256 -5.17 -8.01 5.04
CA ALA A 256 -5.47 -7.84 6.45
C ALA A 256 -4.96 -9.01 7.29
N ILE A 257 -4.61 -8.70 8.54
CA ILE A 257 -4.22 -9.67 9.56
C ILE A 257 -4.95 -9.34 10.87
N ASP A 258 -5.38 -10.35 11.61
CA ASP A 258 -5.97 -10.15 12.94
C ASP A 258 -5.00 -10.51 14.08
N LYS A 259 -5.50 -10.34 15.31
CA LYS A 259 -4.74 -10.65 16.55
C LYS A 259 -4.31 -12.11 16.68
N ASP A 260 -4.98 -13.02 15.99
CA ASP A 260 -4.72 -14.47 16.01
C ASP A 260 -3.90 -14.92 14.79
N ALA A 261 -3.33 -13.94 14.05
CA ALA A 261 -2.55 -14.13 12.82
C ALA A 261 -3.35 -14.76 11.66
N ASN A 262 -4.69 -14.70 11.68
CA ASN A 262 -5.48 -15.03 10.51
C ASN A 262 -5.27 -13.96 9.44
N ILE A 263 -5.20 -14.39 8.18
CA ILE A 263 -4.92 -13.51 7.03
C ILE A 263 -6.12 -13.53 6.09
N SER A 264 -6.53 -12.35 5.65
CA SER A 264 -7.55 -12.19 4.62
C SER A 264 -7.07 -11.25 3.51
N THR A 265 -7.39 -11.59 2.26
CA THR A 265 -6.90 -10.83 1.09
C THR A 265 -7.97 -10.70 0.00
N PRO A 266 -9.16 -10.20 0.31
CA PRO A 266 -10.25 -10.07 -0.65
C PRO A 266 -9.97 -8.95 -1.67
N PHE A 267 -10.48 -9.14 -2.89
CA PHE A 267 -10.44 -8.14 -3.96
C PHE A 267 -11.58 -8.40 -4.97
N ASN A 268 -12.03 -7.34 -5.63
CA ASN A 268 -13.06 -7.37 -6.67
C ASN A 268 -12.55 -6.94 -8.06
N THR A 269 -11.26 -6.93 -8.24
CA THR A 269 -10.56 -6.66 -9.52
C THR A 269 -10.22 -7.97 -10.25
N ALA A 270 -9.71 -7.88 -11.48
CA ALA A 270 -9.26 -9.05 -12.24
C ALA A 270 -8.07 -9.80 -11.59
N GLY A 271 -7.42 -9.21 -10.58
CA GLY A 271 -6.33 -9.83 -9.83
C GLY A 271 -5.62 -8.83 -8.93
N MET A 272 -5.07 -9.32 -7.83
CA MET A 272 -4.24 -8.59 -6.88
C MET A 272 -2.99 -9.42 -6.58
N VAL A 273 -1.81 -8.82 -6.75
CA VAL A 273 -0.55 -9.45 -6.35
C VAL A 273 -0.49 -9.42 -4.82
N ARG A 274 -0.25 -10.57 -4.23
CA ARG A 274 -0.19 -10.71 -2.77
C ARG A 274 0.68 -11.90 -2.39
N GLY A 275 1.17 -11.90 -1.17
CA GLY A 275 1.89 -13.00 -0.56
C GLY A 275 1.74 -12.96 0.95
N SER A 276 1.91 -14.08 1.61
CA SER A 276 1.89 -14.20 3.06
C SER A 276 2.95 -15.18 3.53
N ILE A 277 3.43 -14.96 4.74
CA ILE A 277 4.35 -15.85 5.43
C ILE A 277 3.94 -15.95 6.89
N THR A 278 3.87 -17.18 7.38
CA THR A 278 3.64 -17.51 8.79
C THR A 278 4.77 -18.41 9.23
N CYS A 279 4.81 -18.83 10.49
CA CYS A 279 5.79 -19.84 10.96
C CYS A 279 5.72 -21.15 10.17
N LEU A 280 4.61 -21.42 9.46
CA LEU A 280 4.49 -22.44 8.42
C LEU A 280 4.63 -21.71 7.08
N LEU A 281 5.69 -21.98 6.33
CA LEU A 281 5.96 -21.37 5.02
C LEU A 281 4.77 -21.56 4.07
N TYR A 282 4.10 -20.45 3.73
CA TYR A 282 3.07 -20.46 2.72
C TYR A 282 3.42 -19.43 1.64
N THR A 283 3.72 -19.92 0.44
CA THR A 283 3.80 -19.08 -0.76
C THR A 283 2.41 -18.95 -1.37
N SER A 284 2.07 -17.74 -1.78
CA SER A 284 0.78 -17.38 -2.39
C SER A 284 0.30 -18.37 -3.44
N PRO A 285 -0.98 -18.78 -3.42
CA PRO A 285 -1.59 -19.53 -4.52
C PRO A 285 -1.53 -18.74 -5.82
N SER A 286 -1.23 -19.46 -6.91
CA SER A 286 -1.31 -18.95 -8.28
C SER A 286 -2.74 -18.47 -8.59
N PRO A 287 -2.94 -17.50 -9.49
CA PRO A 287 -4.28 -17.11 -9.96
C PRO A 287 -5.13 -18.27 -10.53
N ARG A 288 -4.51 -19.44 -10.76
CA ARG A 288 -5.23 -20.66 -11.22
C ARG A 288 -6.01 -21.36 -10.11
N ASP A 289 -5.63 -21.16 -8.85
CA ASP A 289 -6.25 -21.87 -7.72
C ASP A 289 -7.59 -21.26 -7.27
N GLN A 290 -8.04 -20.18 -7.90
CA GLN A 290 -9.32 -19.53 -7.64
C GLN A 290 -10.45 -19.92 -8.63
N ARG A 291 -10.24 -20.91 -9.49
CA ARG A 291 -11.29 -21.48 -10.36
C ARG A 291 -11.86 -22.75 -9.73
N GLY A 292 -12.53 -22.65 -8.62
CA GLY A 292 -13.13 -23.82 -7.99
C GLY A 292 -13.74 -23.49 -6.66
N SER A 293 -14.85 -22.86 -6.68
CA SER A 293 -16.01 -23.06 -5.76
C SER A 293 -17.13 -22.11 -6.18
#